data_03236fa5b3f8e4b996214f8c281f7be5
#
_entry.id   03236fa5b3f8e4b996214f8c281f7be5
#
_cell.length_a   1.000
_cell.length_b   1.000
_cell.length_c   1.000
_cell.angle_alpha   90.00
_cell.angle_beta   90.00
_cell.angle_gamma   90.00
#
_symmetry.space_group_name_H-M   'P 1'
#
loop_
_entity.id
_entity.type
_entity.pdbx_description
1 polymer ?
#
loop_
_entity_poly.entity_id
_entity_poly.type
_entity_poly.pdbx_seq_one_letter_code
_entity_poly.pdbx_strand_id
1 'polypeptide(L)'
;KALNRPAFEVRKGSMGLTDGKNLNREFPGNPDGTEMERLAWAVSQELQPVADYYIDLHSGDDYEKLTPYVYYAGAAAEEVVSFSRQMAEQVDVPYMVKSNVASGGSYNYAASQGIPSILIERGGMGDWTYEEVRSTRRDVRNILCHLGIYQGLKDFRTYYPLDVADICYQDAEENGLWYPFKKVGDMIQEGDILGEVRDYEGNVKEISVAEFDGVLLYQCGTLQVLGNGPMVTYGRIVSRYDERKERIVNYWEKRSDSFLMQKRQELHSAMAERWMKEIRAQLPKEKKLRILDVGCGAGFFSVLLAKEGHQVTGIDLTPDMVKNARLLASEEKTDCEFLVMDAENPEFPEGTFDVIISRNLTWTLPHVSHAYGEWLRVLKKGGVLLNFDANYGLTDFSNVADLPENHSHNILGDDMMR
;
A
#
# COMPACT_ATOMS: atom_id res chain seq x y z
N LYS A 1 13.91 -14.03 -19.46
CA LYS A 1 14.71 -13.94 -20.71
C LYS A 1 14.39 -12.62 -21.40
N ALA A 2 15.37 -11.97 -22.05
CA ALA A 2 15.10 -10.86 -22.94
C ALA A 2 14.41 -11.41 -24.21
N LEU A 3 13.21 -10.91 -24.49
CA LEU A 3 12.42 -11.38 -25.64
C LEU A 3 12.87 -10.73 -26.95
N ASN A 4 13.14 -9.43 -26.96
CA ASN A 4 13.56 -8.67 -28.15
C ASN A 4 15.08 -8.38 -28.15
N ARG A 5 15.87 -9.44 -28.10
CA ARG A 5 17.34 -9.32 -28.10
C ARG A 5 17.93 -8.60 -29.33
N PRO A 6 17.43 -8.81 -30.55
CA PRO A 6 17.98 -8.11 -31.74
C PRO A 6 17.86 -6.58 -31.62
N ALA A 7 16.72 -6.05 -31.12
CA ALA A 7 16.54 -4.62 -30.93
C ALA A 7 17.44 -4.08 -29.82
N PHE A 8 17.61 -4.84 -28.73
CA PHE A 8 18.51 -4.50 -27.64
C PHE A 8 19.95 -4.33 -28.07
N GLU A 9 20.46 -5.25 -28.92
CA GLU A 9 21.85 -5.23 -29.44
C GLU A 9 22.14 -3.99 -30.31
N VAL A 10 21.13 -3.39 -30.92
CA VAL A 10 21.26 -2.18 -31.75
C VAL A 10 20.66 -0.90 -31.07
N ARG A 11 20.33 -0.98 -29.81
CA ARG A 11 19.77 0.15 -29.01
C ARG A 11 18.49 0.76 -29.61
N LYS A 12 17.57 -0.10 -30.03
CA LYS A 12 16.25 0.31 -30.54
C LYS A 12 15.18 0.50 -29.43
N GLY A 13 15.58 0.40 -28.17
CA GLY A 13 14.65 0.48 -27.04
C GLY A 13 13.60 -0.63 -27.08
N SER A 14 12.36 -0.29 -26.82
CA SER A 14 11.21 -1.21 -26.81
C SER A 14 10.72 -1.63 -28.20
N MET A 15 11.23 -1.04 -29.27
CA MET A 15 10.73 -1.19 -30.64
C MET A 15 11.33 -2.38 -31.37
N GLY A 16 10.55 -3.05 -32.22
CA GLY A 16 11.00 -4.08 -33.14
C GLY A 16 12.01 -3.55 -34.13
N LEU A 17 13.00 -4.41 -34.48
CA LEU A 17 14.11 -4.02 -35.36
C LEU A 17 13.65 -3.68 -36.79
N THR A 18 12.71 -4.49 -37.31
CA THR A 18 12.28 -4.40 -38.72
C THR A 18 10.95 -3.71 -38.92
N ASP A 19 10.05 -3.80 -37.96
CA ASP A 19 8.68 -3.28 -38.06
C ASP A 19 8.43 -2.01 -37.22
N GLY A 20 9.34 -1.66 -36.31
CA GLY A 20 9.21 -0.49 -35.45
C GLY A 20 8.03 -0.53 -34.51
N LYS A 21 7.46 -1.72 -34.22
CA LYS A 21 6.35 -1.92 -33.30
C LYS A 21 6.84 -2.21 -31.89
N ASN A 22 6.10 -1.75 -30.89
CA ASN A 22 6.37 -2.11 -29.50
C ASN A 22 5.74 -3.49 -29.22
N LEU A 23 6.58 -4.48 -28.86
CA LEU A 23 6.12 -5.83 -28.54
C LEU A 23 4.98 -5.84 -27.50
N ASN A 24 5.06 -4.98 -26.50
CA ASN A 24 4.04 -4.88 -25.41
C ASN A 24 2.78 -4.11 -25.84
N ARG A 25 2.51 -4.04 -27.14
CA ARG A 25 1.25 -3.53 -27.72
C ARG A 25 0.64 -4.54 -28.72
N GLU A 26 1.36 -5.64 -29.00
CA GLU A 26 0.99 -6.57 -30.07
C GLU A 26 0.30 -7.85 -29.56
N PHE A 27 0.18 -8.08 -28.23
CA PHE A 27 -0.44 -9.31 -27.71
C PHE A 27 -1.94 -9.38 -27.99
N PRO A 28 -2.47 -10.54 -28.46
CA PRO A 28 -1.85 -11.88 -28.54
C PRO A 28 -0.92 -12.14 -29.73
N GLY A 29 -0.78 -11.22 -30.64
CA GLY A 29 0.03 -11.39 -31.83
C GLY A 29 -0.70 -12.01 -33.02
N ASN A 30 0.08 -12.23 -34.12
CA ASN A 30 -0.39 -12.82 -35.35
C ASN A 30 0.74 -13.68 -35.97
N PRO A 31 0.53 -14.99 -36.26
CA PRO A 31 1.56 -15.85 -36.82
C PRO A 31 2.01 -15.42 -38.24
N ASP A 32 1.14 -14.79 -39.01
CA ASP A 32 1.38 -14.30 -40.34
C ASP A 32 1.73 -12.82 -40.41
N GLY A 33 1.91 -12.18 -39.24
CA GLY A 33 2.14 -10.75 -39.09
C GLY A 33 3.62 -10.34 -39.19
N THR A 34 3.88 -9.13 -38.69
CA THR A 34 5.22 -8.53 -38.64
C THR A 34 6.10 -9.18 -37.57
N GLU A 35 7.33 -8.70 -37.41
CA GLU A 35 8.31 -9.28 -36.48
C GLU A 35 7.75 -9.34 -35.04
N MET A 36 7.23 -8.21 -34.49
CA MET A 36 6.72 -8.14 -33.12
C MET A 36 5.39 -8.87 -32.98
N GLU A 37 4.53 -8.85 -33.97
CA GLU A 37 3.29 -9.63 -33.96
C GLU A 37 3.56 -11.14 -33.92
N ARG A 38 4.51 -11.64 -34.67
CA ARG A 38 4.90 -13.06 -34.61
C ARG A 38 5.56 -13.43 -33.28
N LEU A 39 6.37 -12.53 -32.71
CA LEU A 39 6.99 -12.77 -31.41
C LEU A 39 5.92 -12.77 -30.28
N ALA A 40 5.00 -11.83 -30.32
CA ALA A 40 3.87 -11.81 -29.37
C ALA A 40 3.02 -13.08 -29.47
N TRP A 41 2.74 -13.53 -30.70
CA TRP A 41 2.03 -14.79 -30.94
C TRP A 41 2.77 -16.00 -30.38
N ALA A 42 4.07 -16.13 -30.61
CA ALA A 42 4.87 -17.24 -30.06
C ALA A 42 4.85 -17.24 -28.52
N VAL A 43 4.96 -16.07 -27.88
CA VAL A 43 4.88 -15.97 -26.41
C VAL A 43 3.49 -16.38 -25.92
N SER A 44 2.43 -15.89 -26.56
CA SER A 44 1.04 -16.16 -26.16
C SER A 44 0.60 -17.62 -26.39
N GLN A 45 1.19 -18.32 -27.35
CA GLN A 45 0.83 -19.70 -27.67
C GLN A 45 1.75 -20.75 -27.05
N GLU A 46 3.02 -20.43 -26.80
CA GLU A 46 4.01 -21.41 -26.37
C GLU A 46 4.43 -21.24 -24.90
N LEU A 47 4.51 -19.99 -24.40
CA LEU A 47 5.00 -19.72 -23.04
C LEU A 47 3.86 -19.50 -22.05
N GLN A 48 2.89 -18.65 -22.37
CA GLN A 48 1.81 -18.33 -21.44
C GLN A 48 0.94 -19.54 -21.11
N PRO A 49 0.54 -20.43 -22.02
CA PRO A 49 -0.35 -21.56 -21.70
C PRO A 49 0.24 -22.60 -20.72
N VAL A 50 1.55 -22.58 -20.50
CA VAL A 50 2.23 -23.48 -19.55
C VAL A 50 2.63 -22.79 -18.24
N ALA A 51 2.21 -21.54 -18.04
CA ALA A 51 2.50 -20.76 -16.87
C ALA A 51 1.31 -20.76 -15.89
N ASP A 52 1.55 -21.01 -14.62
CA ASP A 52 0.56 -20.82 -13.54
C ASP A 52 0.47 -19.37 -13.10
N TYR A 53 1.59 -18.62 -13.20
CA TYR A 53 1.73 -17.20 -12.85
C TYR A 53 2.65 -16.50 -13.83
N TYR A 54 2.45 -15.22 -14.05
CA TYR A 54 3.23 -14.45 -15.01
C TYR A 54 3.78 -13.16 -14.38
N ILE A 55 5.10 -12.97 -14.43
CA ILE A 55 5.79 -11.78 -13.96
C ILE A 55 6.52 -11.16 -15.13
N ASP A 56 6.11 -9.96 -15.54
CA ASP A 56 6.78 -9.16 -16.55
C ASP A 56 7.72 -8.17 -15.89
N LEU A 57 8.97 -8.09 -16.32
CA LEU A 57 9.98 -7.21 -15.74
C LEU A 57 10.34 -6.13 -16.75
N HIS A 58 10.04 -4.90 -16.39
CA HIS A 58 10.29 -3.72 -17.21
C HIS A 58 11.21 -2.72 -16.52
N SER A 59 11.77 -1.84 -17.34
CA SER A 59 12.32 -0.54 -16.92
C SER A 59 11.78 0.52 -17.86
N GLY A 60 11.81 1.78 -17.42
CA GLY A 60 11.56 2.89 -18.34
C GLY A 60 12.52 2.85 -19.52
N ASP A 61 12.07 3.37 -20.66
CA ASP A 61 12.87 3.50 -21.87
C ASP A 61 14.09 4.42 -21.67
N ASP A 62 14.93 4.58 -22.69
CA ASP A 62 16.17 5.35 -22.64
C ASP A 62 15.96 6.87 -22.44
N TYR A 63 14.72 7.34 -22.50
CA TYR A 63 14.30 8.71 -22.23
C TYR A 63 13.34 8.86 -21.04
N GLU A 64 12.98 7.77 -20.33
CA GLU A 64 12.00 7.78 -19.25
C GLU A 64 12.66 7.72 -17.88
N LYS A 65 12.30 8.66 -17.01
CA LYS A 65 12.52 8.58 -15.55
C LYS A 65 11.24 8.11 -14.89
N LEU A 66 11.33 7.17 -13.96
CA LEU A 66 10.20 6.69 -13.21
C LEU A 66 10.52 6.54 -11.71
N THR A 67 9.52 6.65 -10.86
CA THR A 67 9.57 6.08 -9.53
C THR A 67 9.21 4.60 -9.63
N PRO A 68 9.84 3.68 -8.87
CA PRO A 68 9.48 2.28 -8.98
C PRO A 68 8.02 2.02 -8.61
N TYR A 69 7.32 1.23 -9.42
CA TYR A 69 5.94 0.81 -9.15
C TYR A 69 5.63 -0.53 -9.81
N VAL A 70 4.48 -1.11 -9.50
CA VAL A 70 4.04 -2.39 -10.07
C VAL A 70 2.63 -2.26 -10.62
N TYR A 71 2.42 -2.75 -11.85
CA TYR A 71 1.08 -2.98 -12.38
C TYR A 71 0.56 -4.36 -11.99
N TYR A 72 -0.71 -4.46 -11.65
CA TYR A 72 -1.41 -5.74 -11.61
C TYR A 72 -2.59 -5.73 -12.57
N ALA A 73 -2.85 -6.89 -13.17
CA ALA A 73 -3.93 -7.03 -14.13
C ALA A 73 -5.29 -6.85 -13.45
N GLY A 74 -6.14 -5.99 -14.01
CA GLY A 74 -7.47 -5.65 -13.49
C GLY A 74 -8.61 -6.00 -14.43
N ALA A 75 -8.33 -6.25 -15.72
CA ALA A 75 -9.31 -6.61 -16.74
C ALA A 75 -9.33 -8.13 -16.97
N ALA A 76 -9.67 -8.90 -15.93
CA ALA A 76 -9.74 -10.35 -15.96
C ALA A 76 -10.85 -10.85 -14.99
N ALA A 77 -11.01 -12.17 -14.85
CA ALA A 77 -11.89 -12.75 -13.85
C ALA A 77 -11.46 -12.33 -12.43
N GLU A 78 -12.41 -12.15 -11.51
CA GLU A 78 -12.18 -11.61 -10.16
C GLU A 78 -11.09 -12.38 -9.39
N GLU A 79 -11.08 -13.70 -9.49
CA GLU A 79 -10.05 -14.55 -8.88
C GLU A 79 -8.64 -14.24 -9.42
N VAL A 80 -8.52 -14.08 -10.75
CA VAL A 80 -7.23 -13.73 -11.39
C VAL A 80 -6.76 -12.35 -10.94
N VAL A 81 -7.67 -11.37 -10.88
CA VAL A 81 -7.38 -10.02 -10.39
C VAL A 81 -6.91 -10.07 -8.94
N SER A 82 -7.58 -10.85 -8.09
CA SER A 82 -7.24 -11.02 -6.67
C SER A 82 -5.83 -11.59 -6.50
N PHE A 83 -5.49 -12.68 -7.22
CA PHE A 83 -4.15 -13.26 -7.18
C PHE A 83 -3.07 -12.33 -7.76
N SER A 84 -3.35 -11.64 -8.88
CA SER A 84 -2.45 -10.65 -9.47
C SER A 84 -2.12 -9.55 -8.47
N ARG A 85 -3.14 -9.07 -7.74
CA ARG A 85 -2.97 -8.08 -6.69
C ARG A 85 -2.12 -8.61 -5.53
N GLN A 86 -2.38 -9.83 -5.04
CA GLN A 86 -1.60 -10.44 -3.97
C GLN A 86 -0.12 -10.57 -4.36
N MET A 87 0.18 -10.88 -5.63
CA MET A 87 1.54 -10.86 -6.16
C MET A 87 2.16 -9.46 -6.14
N ALA A 88 1.42 -8.44 -6.59
CA ALA A 88 1.88 -7.05 -6.58
C ALA A 88 2.17 -6.54 -5.15
N GLU A 89 1.36 -6.92 -4.18
CA GLU A 89 1.57 -6.61 -2.76
C GLU A 89 2.88 -7.18 -2.18
N GLN A 90 3.55 -8.13 -2.86
CA GLN A 90 4.85 -8.66 -2.43
C GLN A 90 6.04 -7.85 -2.93
N VAL A 91 5.83 -6.94 -3.86
CA VAL A 91 6.89 -6.12 -4.49
C VAL A 91 7.27 -4.97 -3.55
N ASP A 92 8.58 -4.69 -3.42
CA ASP A 92 9.10 -3.61 -2.56
C ASP A 92 9.19 -2.30 -3.35
N VAL A 93 8.02 -1.73 -3.66
CA VAL A 93 7.86 -0.46 -4.37
C VAL A 93 6.80 0.40 -3.67
N PRO A 94 6.84 1.73 -3.81
CA PRO A 94 5.88 2.59 -3.11
C PRO A 94 4.46 2.53 -3.68
N TYR A 95 4.28 2.16 -4.95
CA TYR A 95 2.98 2.27 -5.62
C TYR A 95 2.63 1.01 -6.40
N MET A 96 1.34 0.69 -6.47
CA MET A 96 0.79 -0.34 -7.37
C MET A 96 -0.41 0.22 -8.13
N VAL A 97 -0.51 -0.13 -9.39
CA VAL A 97 -1.50 0.37 -10.35
C VAL A 97 -2.35 -0.77 -10.87
N LYS A 98 -3.67 -0.63 -10.77
CA LYS A 98 -4.61 -1.55 -11.41
C LYS A 98 -4.73 -1.23 -12.90
N SER A 99 -4.30 -2.15 -13.75
CA SER A 99 -4.46 -1.99 -15.21
C SER A 99 -5.83 -2.48 -15.66
N ASN A 100 -6.60 -1.61 -16.29
CA ASN A 100 -7.92 -1.95 -16.84
C ASN A 100 -7.88 -2.33 -18.33
N VAL A 101 -6.70 -2.70 -18.84
CA VAL A 101 -6.48 -3.13 -20.23
C VAL A 101 -6.44 -4.65 -20.29
N ALA A 102 -7.16 -5.27 -21.23
CA ALA A 102 -7.28 -6.72 -21.37
C ALA A 102 -6.33 -7.32 -22.41
N SER A 103 -5.75 -6.52 -23.31
CA SER A 103 -4.92 -6.98 -24.43
C SER A 103 -3.88 -5.93 -24.84
N GLY A 104 -3.00 -6.28 -25.78
CA GLY A 104 -1.90 -5.43 -26.21
C GLY A 104 -0.65 -5.68 -25.36
N GLY A 105 -0.73 -5.56 -24.05
CA GLY A 105 0.35 -5.90 -23.14
C GLY A 105 0.44 -7.39 -22.83
N SER A 106 1.66 -7.88 -22.64
CA SER A 106 1.99 -9.29 -22.36
C SER A 106 1.27 -9.80 -21.09
N TYR A 107 1.45 -9.15 -19.95
CA TYR A 107 0.82 -9.54 -18.69
C TYR A 107 -0.70 -9.34 -18.68
N ASN A 108 -1.21 -8.32 -19.38
CA ASN A 108 -2.65 -8.09 -19.52
C ASN A 108 -3.32 -9.23 -20.28
N TYR A 109 -2.71 -9.64 -21.40
CA TYR A 109 -3.22 -10.76 -22.17
C TYR A 109 -3.15 -12.07 -21.38
N ALA A 110 -2.03 -12.35 -20.68
CA ALA A 110 -1.92 -13.52 -19.80
C ALA A 110 -3.08 -13.58 -18.79
N ALA A 111 -3.40 -12.45 -18.13
CA ALA A 111 -4.51 -12.38 -17.19
C ALA A 111 -5.86 -12.63 -17.85
N SER A 112 -6.10 -12.11 -19.05
CA SER A 112 -7.33 -12.36 -19.79
C SER A 112 -7.52 -13.84 -20.16
N GLN A 113 -6.41 -14.62 -20.16
CA GLN A 113 -6.42 -16.07 -20.35
C GLN A 113 -6.48 -16.87 -19.04
N GLY A 114 -6.69 -16.20 -17.91
CA GLY A 114 -6.83 -16.84 -16.60
C GLY A 114 -5.51 -17.00 -15.81
N ILE A 115 -4.41 -16.37 -16.24
CA ILE A 115 -3.10 -16.49 -15.61
C ILE A 115 -2.84 -15.25 -14.75
N PRO A 116 -2.81 -15.33 -13.40
CA PRO A 116 -2.49 -14.20 -12.55
C PRO A 116 -1.15 -13.57 -12.91
N SER A 117 -1.14 -12.24 -13.10
CA SER A 117 0.00 -11.58 -13.73
C SER A 117 0.20 -10.15 -13.25
N ILE A 118 1.48 -9.76 -13.20
CA ILE A 118 1.94 -8.43 -12.83
C ILE A 118 3.05 -7.97 -13.80
N LEU A 119 3.28 -6.64 -13.79
CA LEU A 119 4.41 -6.02 -14.45
C LEU A 119 5.12 -5.09 -13.45
N ILE A 120 6.42 -5.31 -13.24
CA ILE A 120 7.25 -4.49 -12.33
C ILE A 120 8.03 -3.48 -13.16
N GLU A 121 7.85 -2.19 -12.85
CA GLU A 121 8.58 -1.09 -13.44
C GLU A 121 9.68 -0.61 -12.48
N ARG A 122 10.95 -0.71 -12.90
CA ARG A 122 12.11 -0.31 -12.10
C ARG A 122 13.29 0.08 -12.96
N GLY A 123 13.93 1.23 -12.68
CA GLY A 123 14.98 1.80 -13.51
C GLY A 123 14.45 2.66 -14.65
N GLY A 124 15.31 3.15 -15.51
CA GLY A 124 14.97 4.03 -16.65
C GLY A 124 16.19 4.72 -17.21
N MET A 125 16.03 5.57 -18.21
CA MET A 125 17.11 6.30 -18.87
C MET A 125 18.16 5.39 -19.55
N GLY A 126 17.80 4.14 -19.86
CA GLY A 126 18.73 3.14 -20.38
C GLY A 126 19.88 2.76 -19.44
N ASP A 127 19.77 3.12 -18.16
CA ASP A 127 20.76 2.86 -17.12
C ASP A 127 20.36 1.68 -16.23
N TRP A 128 21.29 1.19 -15.43
CA TRP A 128 21.06 0.13 -14.46
C TRP A 128 22.01 0.22 -13.27
N THR A 129 21.58 -0.30 -12.11
CA THR A 129 22.41 -0.37 -10.92
C THR A 129 22.36 -1.77 -10.29
N TYR A 130 23.40 -2.13 -9.54
CA TYR A 130 23.36 -3.36 -8.74
C TYR A 130 22.26 -3.37 -7.71
N GLU A 131 21.83 -2.20 -7.24
CA GLU A 131 20.75 -2.07 -6.30
C GLU A 131 19.40 -2.43 -6.94
N GLU A 132 19.13 -1.92 -8.13
CA GLU A 132 17.92 -2.26 -8.90
C GLU A 132 17.85 -3.76 -9.23
N VAL A 133 18.98 -4.35 -9.67
CA VAL A 133 19.05 -5.79 -9.90
C VAL A 133 18.77 -6.59 -8.62
N ARG A 134 19.34 -6.19 -7.48
CA ARG A 134 19.09 -6.84 -6.20
C ARG A 134 17.63 -6.70 -5.76
N SER A 135 17.08 -5.50 -5.91
CA SER A 135 15.68 -5.21 -5.57
C SER A 135 14.72 -6.04 -6.41
N THR A 136 14.90 -6.08 -7.73
CA THR A 136 14.08 -6.93 -8.62
C THR A 136 14.18 -8.42 -8.27
N ARG A 137 15.39 -8.91 -7.94
CA ARG A 137 15.57 -10.31 -7.51
C ARG A 137 14.86 -10.59 -6.16
N ARG A 138 14.90 -9.66 -5.22
CA ARG A 138 14.19 -9.73 -3.94
C ARG A 138 12.68 -9.77 -4.19
N ASP A 139 12.16 -8.89 -5.04
CA ASP A 139 10.75 -8.83 -5.39
C ASP A 139 10.25 -10.16 -5.95
N VAL A 140 10.92 -10.70 -6.97
CA VAL A 140 10.60 -12.01 -7.55
C VAL A 140 10.67 -13.11 -6.49
N ARG A 141 11.71 -13.11 -5.63
CA ARG A 141 11.83 -14.10 -4.55
C ARG A 141 10.67 -14.00 -3.56
N ASN A 142 10.29 -12.80 -3.14
CA ASN A 142 9.17 -12.58 -2.23
C ASN A 142 7.84 -13.08 -2.82
N ILE A 143 7.62 -12.85 -4.11
CA ILE A 143 6.47 -13.39 -4.84
C ILE A 143 6.51 -14.92 -4.84
N LEU A 144 7.63 -15.54 -5.20
CA LEU A 144 7.77 -17.00 -5.23
C LEU A 144 7.60 -17.63 -3.82
N CYS A 145 8.06 -16.95 -2.76
CA CYS A 145 7.79 -17.37 -1.37
C CYS A 145 6.30 -17.26 -1.04
N HIS A 146 5.64 -16.20 -1.47
CA HIS A 146 4.20 -15.99 -1.24
C HIS A 146 3.37 -17.07 -1.91
N LEU A 147 3.72 -17.42 -3.14
CA LEU A 147 3.06 -18.47 -3.93
C LEU A 147 3.40 -19.90 -3.48
N GLY A 148 4.26 -20.07 -2.47
CA GLY A 148 4.71 -21.40 -2.00
C GLY A 148 5.65 -22.14 -2.98
N ILE A 149 6.09 -21.49 -4.06
CA ILE A 149 6.99 -22.06 -5.08
C ILE A 149 8.43 -22.16 -4.54
N TYR A 150 8.85 -21.15 -3.77
CA TYR A 150 10.16 -21.12 -3.12
C TYR A 150 10.01 -21.25 -1.60
N GLN A 151 10.63 -22.28 -1.03
CA GLN A 151 10.63 -22.50 0.41
C GLN A 151 11.77 -21.71 1.07
N GLY A 152 11.42 -20.60 1.70
CA GLY A 152 12.35 -19.72 2.38
C GLY A 152 11.61 -18.57 3.07
N LEU A 153 12.34 -17.76 3.82
CA LEU A 153 11.78 -16.54 4.39
C LEU A 153 11.71 -15.46 3.31
N LYS A 154 10.65 -14.66 3.35
CA LYS A 154 10.57 -13.45 2.55
C LYS A 154 11.64 -12.46 3.03
N ASP A 155 12.26 -11.79 2.08
CA ASP A 155 13.17 -10.70 2.39
C ASP A 155 12.39 -9.48 2.90
N PHE A 156 13.04 -8.70 3.76
CA PHE A 156 12.47 -7.46 4.28
C PHE A 156 12.11 -6.49 3.14
N ARG A 157 10.99 -5.81 3.29
CA ARG A 157 10.53 -4.77 2.36
C ARG A 157 10.55 -3.42 3.05
N THR A 158 10.94 -2.40 2.32
CA THR A 158 10.91 -1.00 2.74
C THR A 158 9.52 -0.41 2.52
N TYR A 159 8.86 -0.82 1.43
CA TYR A 159 7.57 -0.29 1.01
C TYR A 159 6.47 -1.35 1.06
N TYR A 160 5.27 -0.88 1.28
CA TYR A 160 4.02 -1.59 1.07
C TYR A 160 3.25 -0.78 0.02
N PRO A 161 3.06 -1.30 -1.20
CA PRO A 161 2.55 -0.51 -2.30
C PRO A 161 1.19 0.11 -2.02
N LEU A 162 1.08 1.43 -2.22
CA LEU A 162 -0.20 2.14 -2.20
C LEU A 162 -0.90 1.97 -3.54
N ASP A 163 -2.21 1.77 -3.52
CA ASP A 163 -3.01 1.73 -4.75
C ASP A 163 -3.03 3.10 -5.41
N VAL A 164 -2.84 3.09 -6.73
CA VAL A 164 -2.96 4.27 -7.58
C VAL A 164 -4.01 3.99 -8.65
N ALA A 165 -4.97 4.89 -8.78
CA ALA A 165 -6.03 4.87 -9.79
C ALA A 165 -6.05 6.18 -10.58
N ASP A 166 -7.02 6.32 -11.47
CA ASP A 166 -7.21 7.53 -12.29
C ASP A 166 -5.90 7.98 -12.94
N ILE A 167 -5.24 7.06 -13.64
CA ILE A 167 -3.96 7.37 -14.29
C ILE A 167 -4.18 8.37 -15.43
N CYS A 168 -3.47 9.49 -15.38
CA CYS A 168 -3.38 10.47 -16.44
C CYS A 168 -2.06 10.28 -17.20
N TYR A 169 -2.16 10.13 -18.51
CA TYR A 169 -1.04 10.09 -19.45
C TYR A 169 -1.08 11.38 -20.27
N GLN A 170 -0.07 12.22 -20.09
CA GLN A 170 0.08 13.44 -20.89
C GLN A 170 1.23 13.24 -21.90
N ASP A 171 0.86 13.17 -23.16
CA ASP A 171 1.79 13.18 -24.28
C ASP A 171 2.01 14.62 -24.75
N ALA A 172 3.19 14.91 -25.28
CA ALA A 172 3.46 16.24 -25.86
C ALA A 172 2.64 16.46 -27.13
N GLU A 173 2.07 17.65 -27.30
CA GLU A 173 1.34 17.99 -28.53
C GLU A 173 2.29 18.22 -29.71
N GLU A 174 3.48 18.78 -29.47
CA GLU A 174 4.46 19.12 -30.48
C GLU A 174 5.88 18.68 -30.07
N ASN A 175 6.76 18.62 -31.06
CA ASN A 175 8.20 18.45 -30.82
C ASN A 175 8.75 19.68 -30.10
N GLY A 176 9.62 19.50 -29.11
CA GLY A 176 10.21 20.62 -28.40
C GLY A 176 11.23 20.23 -27.34
N LEU A 177 11.52 21.18 -26.48
CA LEU A 177 12.41 21.07 -25.35
C LEU A 177 11.59 21.01 -24.07
N TRP A 178 11.65 19.89 -23.37
CA TRP A 178 10.92 19.65 -22.12
C TRP A 178 11.68 20.17 -20.90
N TYR A 179 11.03 21.01 -20.11
CA TYR A 179 11.53 21.56 -18.85
C TYR A 179 10.62 21.11 -17.69
N PRO A 180 10.93 20.00 -17.00
CA PRO A 180 10.15 19.54 -15.87
C PRO A 180 10.36 20.41 -14.63
N PHE A 181 9.28 20.72 -13.90
CA PHE A 181 9.29 21.46 -12.63
C PHE A 181 9.08 20.57 -11.41
N LYS A 182 8.63 19.35 -11.63
CA LYS A 182 8.45 18.31 -10.62
C LYS A 182 9.37 17.12 -10.91
N LYS A 183 9.54 16.26 -9.93
CA LYS A 183 10.32 15.01 -10.04
C LYS A 183 9.41 13.81 -9.92
N VAL A 184 9.81 12.67 -10.48
CA VAL A 184 9.14 11.40 -10.26
C VAL A 184 9.10 11.07 -8.77
N GLY A 185 7.94 10.60 -8.27
CA GLY A 185 7.66 10.38 -6.87
C GLY A 185 7.16 11.61 -6.09
N ASP A 186 7.20 12.82 -6.68
CA ASP A 186 6.63 14.01 -6.04
C ASP A 186 5.10 13.87 -5.94
N MET A 187 4.56 14.27 -4.79
CA MET A 187 3.14 14.53 -4.63
C MET A 187 2.79 15.82 -5.35
N ILE A 188 1.71 15.79 -6.11
CA ILE A 188 1.20 16.92 -6.90
C ILE A 188 -0.23 17.24 -6.48
N GLN A 189 -0.61 18.50 -6.63
CA GLN A 189 -1.97 18.99 -6.40
C GLN A 189 -2.61 19.42 -7.73
N GLU A 190 -3.94 19.35 -7.81
CA GLU A 190 -4.69 19.90 -8.94
C GLU A 190 -4.27 21.36 -9.22
N GLY A 191 -3.94 21.64 -10.47
CA GLY A 191 -3.46 22.95 -10.92
C GLY A 191 -1.94 23.16 -10.80
N ASP A 192 -1.18 22.22 -10.21
CA ASP A 192 0.28 22.29 -10.22
C ASP A 192 0.83 22.26 -11.65
N ILE A 193 1.76 23.15 -11.96
CA ILE A 193 2.50 23.10 -13.23
C ILE A 193 3.58 22.00 -13.10
N LEU A 194 3.47 20.98 -13.93
CA LEU A 194 4.39 19.84 -13.95
C LEU A 194 5.65 20.13 -14.75
N GLY A 195 5.53 20.95 -15.80
CA GLY A 195 6.62 21.39 -16.66
C GLY A 195 6.10 22.14 -17.89
N GLU A 196 7.01 22.46 -18.79
CA GLU A 196 6.67 23.16 -20.04
C GLU A 196 7.52 22.66 -21.21
N VAL A 197 6.93 22.69 -22.41
CA VAL A 197 7.63 22.46 -23.68
C VAL A 197 7.93 23.80 -24.32
N ARG A 198 9.20 24.01 -24.74
CA ARG A 198 9.63 25.22 -25.43
C ARG A 198 10.13 24.92 -26.83
N ASP A 199 10.05 25.93 -27.72
CA ASP A 199 10.76 25.89 -29.00
C ASP A 199 12.28 26.16 -28.82
N TYR A 200 13.04 26.11 -29.94
CA TYR A 200 14.46 26.37 -29.91
C TYR A 200 14.84 27.85 -29.67
N GLU A 201 13.89 28.76 -29.81
CA GLU A 201 14.00 30.18 -29.50
C GLU A 201 13.70 30.49 -28.03
N GLY A 202 13.21 29.48 -27.27
CA GLY A 202 12.89 29.57 -25.85
C GLY A 202 11.45 30.01 -25.54
N ASN A 203 10.58 30.11 -26.54
CA ASN A 203 9.16 30.44 -26.31
C ASN A 203 8.43 29.20 -25.80
N VAL A 204 7.55 29.40 -24.82
CA VAL A 204 6.68 28.33 -24.29
C VAL A 204 5.63 27.98 -25.35
N LYS A 205 5.57 26.70 -25.70
CA LYS A 205 4.61 26.12 -26.64
C LYS A 205 3.47 25.43 -25.92
N GLU A 206 3.77 24.71 -24.82
CA GLU A 206 2.84 23.89 -24.08
C GLU A 206 3.18 23.93 -22.60
N ILE A 207 2.18 23.90 -21.74
CA ILE A 207 2.32 23.81 -20.28
C ILE A 207 1.56 22.58 -19.80
N SER A 208 2.28 21.67 -19.15
CA SER A 208 1.68 20.51 -18.51
C SER A 208 1.19 20.88 -17.11
N VAL A 209 -0.10 20.64 -16.84
CA VAL A 209 -0.77 20.95 -15.57
C VAL A 209 -1.42 19.69 -15.02
N ALA A 210 -1.33 19.50 -13.70
CA ALA A 210 -2.01 18.40 -13.02
C ALA A 210 -3.54 18.64 -12.99
N GLU A 211 -4.31 17.66 -13.45
CA GLU A 211 -5.77 17.69 -13.49
C GLU A 211 -6.41 17.31 -12.14
N PHE A 212 -5.64 16.66 -11.27
CA PHE A 212 -6.06 16.21 -9.92
C PHE A 212 -4.86 15.95 -9.01
N ASP A 213 -5.12 15.83 -7.71
CA ASP A 213 -4.12 15.48 -6.71
C ASP A 213 -3.63 14.05 -6.92
N GLY A 214 -2.32 13.84 -6.85
CA GLY A 214 -1.76 12.51 -7.08
C GLY A 214 -0.26 12.41 -6.87
N VAL A 215 0.34 11.38 -7.45
CA VAL A 215 1.79 11.15 -7.46
C VAL A 215 2.31 11.03 -8.89
N LEU A 216 3.44 11.67 -9.16
CA LEU A 216 4.09 11.62 -10.46
C LEU A 216 4.85 10.29 -10.62
N LEU A 217 4.36 9.41 -11.48
CA LEU A 217 4.88 8.05 -11.66
C LEU A 217 6.07 8.01 -12.61
N TYR A 218 5.95 8.63 -13.79
CA TYR A 218 7.07 8.79 -14.70
C TYR A 218 7.03 10.12 -15.45
N GLN A 219 8.16 10.50 -16.03
CA GLN A 219 8.26 11.65 -16.94
C GLN A 219 9.40 11.46 -17.95
N CYS A 220 9.31 12.20 -19.06
CA CYS A 220 10.42 12.35 -19.99
C CYS A 220 11.64 12.91 -19.25
N GLY A 221 12.74 12.18 -19.29
CA GLY A 221 13.99 12.53 -18.59
C GLY A 221 15.02 13.20 -19.49
N THR A 222 14.77 13.25 -20.79
CA THR A 222 15.61 13.94 -21.77
C THR A 222 15.08 15.35 -22.03
N LEU A 223 15.95 16.22 -22.53
CA LEU A 223 15.53 17.58 -22.91
C LEU A 223 14.59 17.55 -24.12
N GLN A 224 14.80 16.61 -25.06
CA GLN A 224 13.97 16.46 -26.24
C GLN A 224 12.67 15.73 -25.89
N VAL A 225 11.56 16.25 -26.36
CA VAL A 225 10.26 15.56 -26.41
C VAL A 225 9.73 15.57 -27.84
N LEU A 226 9.06 14.47 -28.22
CA LEU A 226 8.45 14.32 -29.55
C LEU A 226 6.93 14.48 -29.43
N GLY A 227 6.32 15.12 -30.40
CA GLY A 227 4.87 15.20 -30.48
C GLY A 227 4.22 13.81 -30.54
N ASN A 228 3.16 13.62 -29.78
CA ASN A 228 2.52 12.34 -29.46
C ASN A 228 3.45 11.33 -28.73
N GLY A 229 4.55 11.82 -28.13
CA GLY A 229 5.42 11.00 -27.28
C GLY A 229 5.13 11.26 -25.79
N PRO A 230 5.40 10.25 -24.93
CA PRO A 230 5.09 10.35 -23.52
C PRO A 230 5.92 11.45 -22.86
N MET A 231 5.22 12.33 -22.12
CA MET A 231 5.81 13.46 -21.42
C MET A 231 5.74 13.28 -19.91
N VAL A 232 4.55 13.08 -19.36
CA VAL A 232 4.31 12.92 -17.93
C VAL A 232 3.19 11.91 -17.69
N THR A 233 3.35 11.07 -16.65
CA THR A 233 2.27 10.23 -16.14
C THR A 233 2.19 10.35 -14.62
N TYR A 234 0.98 10.55 -14.14
CA TYR A 234 0.67 10.62 -12.72
C TYR A 234 -0.66 9.92 -12.42
N GLY A 235 -0.88 9.60 -11.16
CA GLY A 235 -2.12 8.95 -10.78
C GLY A 235 -2.55 9.32 -9.36
N ARG A 236 -3.85 9.21 -9.13
CA ARG A 236 -4.46 9.45 -7.82
C ARG A 236 -4.12 8.30 -6.87
N ILE A 237 -3.57 8.61 -5.71
CA ILE A 237 -3.41 7.60 -4.66
C ILE A 237 -4.81 7.30 -4.12
N VAL A 238 -5.25 6.06 -4.32
CA VAL A 238 -6.49 5.54 -3.74
C VAL A 238 -6.09 4.57 -2.65
N SER A 239 -6.19 5.02 -1.43
CA SER A 239 -5.85 4.13 -0.35
C SER A 239 -7.02 3.18 -0.10
N ARG A 240 -6.85 1.88 -0.42
CA ARG A 240 -7.68 0.82 0.19
C ARG A 240 -7.56 0.83 1.71
N TYR A 241 -6.55 1.48 2.17
CA TYR A 241 -6.33 1.88 3.53
C TYR A 241 -7.54 2.65 4.05
N ASP A 242 -8.07 3.60 3.27
CA ASP A 242 -9.26 4.36 3.64
C ASP A 242 -10.52 3.49 3.60
N GLU A 243 -10.70 2.62 2.62
CA GLU A 243 -11.83 1.69 2.56
C GLU A 243 -11.84 0.68 3.71
N ARG A 244 -10.68 0.10 4.06
CA ARG A 244 -10.57 -0.80 5.22
C ARG A 244 -10.80 -0.04 6.52
N LYS A 245 -10.22 1.14 6.66
CA LYS A 245 -10.42 1.99 7.83
C LYS A 245 -11.85 2.49 7.92
N GLU A 246 -12.49 2.88 6.83
CA GLU A 246 -13.91 3.21 6.81
C GLU A 246 -14.77 2.04 7.28
N ARG A 247 -14.49 0.81 6.83
CA ARG A 247 -15.20 -0.40 7.34
C ARG A 247 -14.97 -0.62 8.81
N ILE A 248 -13.75 -0.44 9.31
CA ILE A 248 -13.39 -0.52 10.73
C ILE A 248 -14.16 0.54 11.53
N VAL A 249 -14.13 1.80 11.09
CA VAL A 249 -14.87 2.90 11.72
C VAL A 249 -16.37 2.59 11.75
N ASN A 250 -16.97 2.28 10.59
CA ASN A 250 -18.40 1.95 10.47
C ASN A 250 -18.83 0.77 11.37
N TYR A 251 -17.96 -0.24 11.52
CA TYR A 251 -18.22 -1.37 12.40
C TYR A 251 -18.21 -0.95 13.87
N TRP A 252 -17.20 -0.19 14.29
CA TRP A 252 -17.07 0.23 15.68
C TRP A 252 -18.04 1.35 16.07
N GLU A 253 -18.44 2.23 15.15
CA GLU A 253 -19.53 3.18 15.36
C GLU A 253 -20.83 2.48 15.77
N LYS A 254 -21.24 1.46 15.01
CA LYS A 254 -22.45 0.67 15.31
C LYS A 254 -22.39 -0.03 16.67
N ARG A 255 -21.21 -0.28 17.21
CA ARG A 255 -20.99 -0.99 18.47
C ARG A 255 -20.59 -0.09 19.64
N SER A 256 -20.34 1.18 19.40
CA SER A 256 -19.74 2.11 20.36
C SER A 256 -20.49 2.15 21.69
N ASP A 257 -21.81 2.25 21.67
CA ASP A 257 -22.64 2.31 22.87
C ASP A 257 -22.64 0.99 23.67
N SER A 258 -22.78 -0.15 22.97
CA SER A 258 -22.73 -1.47 23.63
C SER A 258 -21.34 -1.75 24.21
N PHE A 259 -20.30 -1.30 23.52
CA PHE A 259 -18.92 -1.42 23.99
C PHE A 259 -18.65 -0.55 25.21
N LEU A 260 -19.16 0.68 25.25
CA LEU A 260 -19.11 1.53 26.45
C LEU A 260 -19.76 0.85 27.66
N MET A 261 -20.96 0.30 27.48
CA MET A 261 -21.66 -0.41 28.58
C MET A 261 -20.80 -1.59 29.07
N GLN A 262 -20.21 -2.36 28.20
CA GLN A 262 -19.32 -3.45 28.56
C GLN A 262 -18.09 -2.96 29.34
N LYS A 263 -17.47 -1.85 28.90
CA LYS A 263 -16.28 -1.29 29.57
C LYS A 263 -16.60 -0.69 30.93
N ARG A 264 -17.77 -0.09 31.12
CA ARG A 264 -18.26 0.33 32.46
C ARG A 264 -18.37 -0.86 33.41
N GLN A 265 -18.97 -1.96 32.99
CA GLN A 265 -19.08 -3.17 33.79
C GLN A 265 -17.70 -3.77 34.11
N GLU A 266 -16.83 -3.85 33.12
CA GLU A 266 -15.47 -4.38 33.25
C GLU A 266 -14.66 -3.54 34.27
N LEU A 267 -14.79 -2.20 34.23
CA LEU A 267 -14.10 -1.25 35.11
C LEU A 267 -14.46 -1.42 36.57
N HIS A 268 -15.72 -1.77 36.88
CA HIS A 268 -16.22 -2.00 38.24
C HIS A 268 -16.20 -3.48 38.66
N SER A 269 -15.51 -4.32 37.90
CA SER A 269 -15.38 -5.75 38.21
C SER A 269 -13.98 -6.11 38.71
N ALA A 270 -13.82 -7.35 39.19
CA ALA A 270 -12.50 -7.88 39.56
C ALA A 270 -11.51 -7.94 38.40
N MET A 271 -12.00 -7.79 37.16
CA MET A 271 -11.12 -7.78 35.97
C MET A 271 -10.25 -6.51 35.91
N ALA A 272 -10.75 -5.36 36.36
CA ALA A 272 -9.99 -4.12 36.40
C ALA A 272 -8.72 -4.27 37.25
N GLU A 273 -8.82 -4.84 38.46
CA GLU A 273 -7.67 -5.05 39.33
C GLU A 273 -6.72 -6.14 38.77
N ARG A 274 -7.24 -7.16 38.08
CA ARG A 274 -6.40 -8.18 37.41
C ARG A 274 -5.57 -7.53 36.30
N TRP A 275 -6.17 -6.69 35.46
CA TRP A 275 -5.45 -5.94 34.43
C TRP A 275 -4.40 -5.02 35.04
N MET A 276 -4.76 -4.26 36.07
CA MET A 276 -3.81 -3.35 36.72
C MET A 276 -2.65 -4.08 37.35
N LYS A 277 -2.87 -5.28 37.91
CA LYS A 277 -1.78 -6.11 38.45
C LYS A 277 -0.77 -6.50 37.36
N GLU A 278 -1.25 -6.95 36.19
CA GLU A 278 -0.38 -7.32 35.08
C GLU A 278 0.36 -6.12 34.50
N ILE A 279 -0.37 -4.99 34.32
CA ILE A 279 0.22 -3.76 33.77
C ILE A 279 1.28 -3.20 34.73
N ARG A 280 0.98 -3.04 36.03
CA ARG A 280 1.93 -2.53 37.03
C ARG A 280 3.23 -3.33 37.09
N ALA A 281 3.17 -4.63 36.85
CA ALA A 281 4.35 -5.49 36.87
C ALA A 281 5.37 -5.16 35.75
N GLN A 282 4.89 -4.50 34.68
CA GLN A 282 5.69 -4.16 33.50
C GLN A 282 6.02 -2.66 33.41
N LEU A 283 5.32 -1.83 34.17
CA LEU A 283 5.54 -0.38 34.10
C LEU A 283 6.90 0.03 34.69
N PRO A 284 7.56 1.07 34.12
CA PRO A 284 8.70 1.72 34.74
C PRO A 284 8.36 2.19 36.17
N LYS A 285 9.38 2.26 37.02
CA LYS A 285 9.20 2.58 38.46
C LYS A 285 8.98 4.08 38.77
N GLU A 286 8.94 4.91 37.76
CA GLU A 286 8.69 6.34 37.89
C GLU A 286 7.26 6.61 38.40
N LYS A 287 7.11 7.63 39.25
CA LYS A 287 5.84 7.93 39.88
C LYS A 287 4.77 8.46 38.93
N LYS A 288 5.16 9.12 37.85
CA LYS A 288 4.22 9.67 36.87
C LYS A 288 4.77 9.49 35.48
N LEU A 289 4.08 8.70 34.66
CA LEU A 289 4.45 8.34 33.28
C LEU A 289 3.55 9.08 32.30
N ARG A 290 4.07 9.39 31.12
CA ARG A 290 3.31 9.76 29.93
C ARG A 290 2.99 8.50 29.15
N ILE A 291 1.72 8.14 29.06
CA ILE A 291 1.26 6.88 28.46
C ILE A 291 0.39 7.17 27.24
N LEU A 292 0.66 6.49 26.14
CA LEU A 292 -0.21 6.46 24.96
C LEU A 292 -1.00 5.14 24.97
N ASP A 293 -2.33 5.25 25.00
CA ASP A 293 -3.26 4.11 24.82
C ASP A 293 -3.73 4.09 23.38
N VAL A 294 -3.18 3.14 22.57
CA VAL A 294 -3.42 3.07 21.14
C VAL A 294 -4.59 2.14 20.84
N GLY A 295 -5.60 2.64 20.11
CA GLY A 295 -6.87 1.96 19.95
C GLY A 295 -7.64 1.89 21.27
N CYS A 296 -7.74 3.02 21.95
CA CYS A 296 -8.27 3.09 23.33
C CYS A 296 -9.74 2.68 23.45
N GLY A 297 -10.49 2.60 22.34
CA GLY A 297 -11.91 2.33 22.32
C GLY A 297 -12.67 3.27 23.28
N ALA A 298 -13.49 2.73 24.17
CA ALA A 298 -14.20 3.51 25.17
C ALA A 298 -13.34 3.90 26.40
N GLY A 299 -11.99 3.86 26.32
CA GLY A 299 -11.09 4.43 27.31
C GLY A 299 -10.81 3.58 28.55
N PHE A 300 -11.03 2.27 28.52
CA PHE A 300 -10.88 1.40 29.69
C PHE A 300 -9.48 1.43 30.31
N PHE A 301 -8.42 1.21 29.53
CA PHE A 301 -7.04 1.27 30.04
C PHE A 301 -6.63 2.70 30.37
N SER A 302 -7.05 3.67 29.56
CA SER A 302 -6.78 5.09 29.80
C SER A 302 -7.28 5.52 31.18
N VAL A 303 -8.53 5.18 31.54
CA VAL A 303 -9.11 5.50 32.83
C VAL A 303 -8.41 4.79 33.97
N LEU A 304 -8.10 3.50 33.84
CA LEU A 304 -7.38 2.74 34.85
C LEU A 304 -6.01 3.35 35.19
N LEU A 305 -5.25 3.69 34.14
CA LEU A 305 -3.90 4.25 34.29
C LEU A 305 -3.93 5.68 34.83
N ALA A 306 -4.93 6.48 34.46
CA ALA A 306 -5.12 7.82 35.01
C ALA A 306 -5.49 7.80 36.52
N LYS A 307 -6.25 6.78 36.95
CA LYS A 307 -6.53 6.55 38.39
C LYS A 307 -5.26 6.26 39.21
N GLU A 308 -4.23 5.69 38.59
CA GLU A 308 -2.89 5.49 39.18
C GLU A 308 -2.04 6.77 39.19
N GLY A 309 -2.53 7.87 38.62
CA GLY A 309 -1.86 9.17 38.61
C GLY A 309 -0.97 9.41 37.40
N HIS A 310 -1.02 8.55 36.38
CA HIS A 310 -0.28 8.73 35.13
C HIS A 310 -0.95 9.79 34.24
N GLN A 311 -0.17 10.39 33.33
CA GLN A 311 -0.69 11.26 32.29
C GLN A 311 -0.99 10.41 31.05
N VAL A 312 -2.26 10.27 30.70
CA VAL A 312 -2.70 9.35 29.65
C VAL A 312 -3.32 10.10 28.49
N THR A 313 -2.84 9.80 27.30
CA THR A 313 -3.46 10.18 26.02
C THR A 313 -3.98 8.90 25.36
N GLY A 314 -5.28 8.83 25.07
CA GLY A 314 -5.89 7.74 24.32
C GLY A 314 -6.17 8.18 22.88
N ILE A 315 -5.86 7.32 21.92
CA ILE A 315 -6.21 7.54 20.51
C ILE A 315 -7.06 6.40 19.99
N ASP A 316 -8.07 6.74 19.17
CA ASP A 316 -8.90 5.78 18.44
C ASP A 316 -9.32 6.39 17.11
N LEU A 317 -9.44 5.56 16.08
CA LEU A 317 -9.85 6.02 14.75
C LEU A 317 -11.34 6.39 14.70
N THR A 318 -12.15 5.81 15.60
CA THR A 318 -13.62 5.93 15.61
C THR A 318 -14.08 7.11 16.47
N PRO A 319 -14.69 8.16 15.89
CA PRO A 319 -15.14 9.34 16.65
C PRO A 319 -16.06 9.01 17.83
N ASP A 320 -17.00 8.09 17.67
CA ASP A 320 -17.93 7.68 18.73
C ASP A 320 -17.24 6.92 19.86
N MET A 321 -16.17 6.16 19.58
CA MET A 321 -15.35 5.57 20.63
C MET A 321 -14.64 6.64 21.45
N VAL A 322 -14.03 7.63 20.82
CA VAL A 322 -13.37 8.76 21.48
C VAL A 322 -14.37 9.56 22.34
N LYS A 323 -15.58 9.80 21.84
CA LYS A 323 -16.66 10.43 22.57
C LYS A 323 -17.03 9.63 23.83
N ASN A 324 -17.16 8.32 23.69
CA ASN A 324 -17.49 7.41 24.78
C ASN A 324 -16.35 7.29 25.80
N ALA A 325 -15.09 7.35 25.36
CA ALA A 325 -13.93 7.39 26.25
C ALA A 325 -13.91 8.67 27.11
N ARG A 326 -14.22 9.82 26.51
CA ARG A 326 -14.36 11.08 27.26
C ARG A 326 -15.49 11.01 28.27
N LEU A 327 -16.63 10.40 27.92
CA LEU A 327 -17.76 10.20 28.83
C LEU A 327 -17.36 9.32 30.01
N LEU A 328 -16.73 8.16 29.74
CA LEU A 328 -16.28 7.25 30.82
C LEU A 328 -15.25 7.92 31.73
N ALA A 329 -14.30 8.65 31.21
CA ALA A 329 -13.30 9.38 32.00
C ALA A 329 -13.95 10.45 32.88
N SER A 330 -14.96 11.17 32.35
CA SER A 330 -15.76 12.15 33.14
C SER A 330 -16.53 11.50 34.25
N GLU A 331 -17.20 10.38 34.02
CA GLU A 331 -17.93 9.58 35.02
C GLU A 331 -17.01 9.13 36.15
N GLU A 332 -15.80 8.69 35.80
CA GLU A 332 -14.78 8.18 36.70
C GLU A 332 -13.90 9.28 37.34
N LYS A 333 -14.14 10.54 36.96
CA LYS A 333 -13.42 11.74 37.45
C LYS A 333 -11.91 11.65 37.24
N THR A 334 -11.52 11.15 36.08
CA THR A 334 -10.12 11.06 35.67
C THR A 334 -9.81 12.11 34.61
N ASP A 335 -8.54 12.57 34.57
CA ASP A 335 -8.03 13.52 33.59
C ASP A 335 -7.25 12.75 32.53
N CYS A 336 -7.92 12.44 31.39
CA CYS A 336 -7.37 11.80 30.23
C CYS A 336 -7.59 12.67 28.99
N GLU A 337 -6.59 12.74 28.13
CA GLU A 337 -6.76 13.31 26.81
C GLU A 337 -7.21 12.22 25.82
N PHE A 338 -8.19 12.52 24.93
CA PHE A 338 -8.64 11.59 23.93
C PHE A 338 -8.73 12.27 22.56
N LEU A 339 -8.10 11.66 21.53
CA LEU A 339 -8.01 12.19 20.18
C LEU A 339 -8.53 11.17 19.17
N VAL A 340 -9.25 11.66 18.16
CA VAL A 340 -9.54 10.87 16.96
C VAL A 340 -8.25 10.86 16.14
N MET A 341 -7.61 9.70 16.08
CA MET A 341 -6.29 9.58 15.45
C MET A 341 -6.05 8.14 15.02
N ASP A 342 -5.30 8.01 13.92
CA ASP A 342 -4.91 6.73 13.37
C ASP A 342 -3.81 6.06 14.19
N ALA A 343 -4.06 4.82 14.62
CA ALA A 343 -3.09 3.99 15.32
C ALA A 343 -1.80 3.70 14.51
N GLU A 344 -1.91 3.69 13.19
CA GLU A 344 -0.78 3.45 12.29
C GLU A 344 0.03 4.70 11.96
N ASN A 345 -0.53 5.90 12.22
CA ASN A 345 0.14 7.19 11.99
C ASN A 345 -0.09 8.15 13.16
N PRO A 346 0.42 7.85 14.36
CA PRO A 346 0.24 8.73 15.51
C PRO A 346 1.02 10.05 15.30
N GLU A 347 0.28 11.17 15.27
CA GLU A 347 0.82 12.51 15.00
C GLU A 347 1.50 13.12 16.24
N PHE A 348 2.42 12.39 16.84
CA PHE A 348 3.22 12.87 17.98
C PHE A 348 4.70 12.93 17.61
N PRO A 349 5.47 13.85 18.22
CA PRO A 349 6.92 13.89 18.07
C PRO A 349 7.60 12.59 18.52
N GLU A 350 8.78 12.32 17.97
CA GLU A 350 9.64 11.21 18.38
C GLU A 350 9.92 11.27 19.88
N GLY A 351 9.92 10.12 20.56
CA GLY A 351 10.27 10.00 21.97
C GLY A 351 9.33 10.75 22.93
N THR A 352 8.05 10.85 22.62
CA THR A 352 7.07 11.58 23.44
C THR A 352 6.63 10.80 24.67
N PHE A 353 6.43 9.47 24.59
CA PHE A 353 5.81 8.66 25.61
C PHE A 353 6.79 7.74 26.34
N ASP A 354 6.57 7.54 27.63
CA ASP A 354 7.34 6.58 28.46
C ASP A 354 6.82 5.16 28.26
N VAL A 355 5.52 5.04 27.98
CA VAL A 355 4.84 3.75 27.77
C VAL A 355 3.84 3.89 26.62
N ILE A 356 3.77 2.87 25.80
CA ILE A 356 2.69 2.65 24.84
C ILE A 356 1.95 1.39 25.27
N ILE A 357 0.64 1.46 25.31
CA ILE A 357 -0.22 0.33 25.63
C ILE A 357 -1.29 0.15 24.54
N SER A 358 -1.62 -1.07 24.22
CA SER A 358 -2.68 -1.43 23.28
C SER A 358 -3.38 -2.70 23.72
N ARG A 359 -4.68 -2.82 23.40
CA ARG A 359 -5.47 -4.03 23.72
C ARG A 359 -6.44 -4.37 22.60
N ASN A 360 -6.33 -5.58 22.06
CA ASN A 360 -7.21 -6.11 20.99
C ASN A 360 -7.27 -5.22 19.76
N LEU A 361 -6.14 -4.68 19.32
CA LEU A 361 -6.07 -3.74 18.22
C LEU A 361 -5.35 -4.32 16.99
N THR A 362 -4.21 -5.01 17.18
CA THR A 362 -3.28 -5.30 16.07
C THR A 362 -3.89 -6.21 15.01
N TRP A 363 -4.85 -7.04 15.35
CA TRP A 363 -5.60 -7.88 14.41
C TRP A 363 -6.51 -7.08 13.46
N THR A 364 -6.84 -5.83 13.79
CA THR A 364 -7.66 -4.94 12.93
C THR A 364 -6.82 -4.06 12.01
N LEU A 365 -5.52 -3.91 12.30
CA LEU A 365 -4.67 -2.96 11.59
C LEU A 365 -4.28 -3.51 10.20
N PRO A 366 -4.50 -2.75 9.13
CA PRO A 366 -4.04 -3.10 7.78
C PRO A 366 -2.53 -3.31 7.67
N HIS A 367 -1.72 -2.50 8.36
CA HIS A 367 -0.25 -2.51 8.28
C HIS A 367 0.42 -2.58 9.67
N VAL A 368 0.27 -3.71 10.35
CA VAL A 368 0.77 -3.93 11.72
C VAL A 368 2.25 -3.59 11.87
N SER A 369 3.09 -3.98 10.92
CA SER A 369 4.54 -3.71 10.98
C SER A 369 4.86 -2.21 10.92
N HIS A 370 4.12 -1.45 10.12
CA HIS A 370 4.23 0.01 10.07
C HIS A 370 3.78 0.64 11.39
N ALA A 371 2.64 0.21 11.92
CA ALA A 371 2.13 0.66 13.21
C ALA A 371 3.17 0.50 14.33
N TYR A 372 3.80 -0.68 14.42
CA TYR A 372 4.87 -0.90 15.40
C TYR A 372 6.07 0.01 15.19
N GLY A 373 6.45 0.30 13.94
CA GLY A 373 7.50 1.26 13.61
C GLY A 373 7.18 2.67 14.14
N GLU A 374 5.96 3.14 13.91
CA GLU A 374 5.48 4.43 14.38
C GLU A 374 5.33 4.48 15.92
N TRP A 375 4.87 3.40 16.54
CA TRP A 375 4.82 3.31 18.00
C TRP A 375 6.22 3.37 18.61
N LEU A 376 7.20 2.69 18.01
CA LEU A 376 8.59 2.77 18.45
C LEU A 376 9.18 4.17 18.23
N ARG A 377 8.79 4.88 17.19
CA ARG A 377 9.21 6.27 16.94
C ARG A 377 8.74 7.23 18.04
N VAL A 378 7.47 7.13 18.44
CA VAL A 378 6.91 8.03 19.47
C VAL A 378 7.23 7.58 20.89
N LEU A 379 7.76 6.36 21.09
CA LEU A 379 8.23 5.82 22.35
C LEU A 379 9.61 6.37 22.68
N LYS A 380 9.85 6.78 23.92
CA LYS A 380 11.18 7.20 24.38
C LYS A 380 12.17 6.04 24.34
N LYS A 381 13.43 6.35 24.16
CA LYS A 381 14.51 5.35 24.28
C LYS A 381 14.50 4.71 25.66
N GLY A 382 14.36 3.39 25.71
CA GLY A 382 14.21 2.64 26.96
C GLY A 382 12.79 2.61 27.52
N GLY A 383 11.80 3.17 26.80
CA GLY A 383 10.38 3.07 27.11
C GLY A 383 9.83 1.66 26.94
N VAL A 384 8.61 1.44 27.38
CA VAL A 384 7.95 0.12 27.38
C VAL A 384 6.75 0.11 26.45
N LEU A 385 6.65 -0.90 25.60
CA LEU A 385 5.48 -1.18 24.77
C LEU A 385 4.78 -2.42 25.30
N LEU A 386 3.50 -2.29 25.64
CA LEU A 386 2.64 -3.37 26.11
C LEU A 386 1.49 -3.60 25.12
N ASN A 387 1.52 -4.73 24.43
CA ASN A 387 0.42 -5.13 23.56
C ASN A 387 -0.28 -6.39 24.11
N PHE A 388 -1.60 -6.30 24.28
CA PHE A 388 -2.45 -7.36 24.79
C PHE A 388 -3.48 -7.75 23.74
N ASP A 389 -3.15 -8.72 22.91
CA ASP A 389 -4.05 -9.27 21.90
C ASP A 389 -4.43 -10.73 22.20
N ALA A 390 -5.63 -11.11 21.79
CA ALA A 390 -6.05 -12.50 21.84
C ALA A 390 -5.41 -13.26 20.67
N ASN A 391 -5.12 -14.57 20.91
CA ASN A 391 -4.58 -15.43 19.88
C ASN A 391 -5.69 -15.94 18.96
N TYR A 392 -6.23 -15.05 18.13
CA TYR A 392 -7.30 -15.38 17.19
C TYR A 392 -6.85 -16.39 16.12
N GLY A 393 -5.55 -16.47 15.81
CA GLY A 393 -5.01 -17.43 14.83
C GLY A 393 -5.07 -18.91 15.25
N LEU A 394 -5.33 -19.20 16.53
CA LEU A 394 -5.55 -20.56 17.04
C LEU A 394 -7.03 -20.87 17.30
N THR A 395 -7.93 -19.92 17.05
CA THR A 395 -9.38 -20.12 17.27
C THR A 395 -9.94 -20.86 16.08
N ASP A 396 -10.46 -22.06 16.30
CA ASP A 396 -11.19 -22.82 15.30
C ASP A 396 -12.59 -22.22 15.14
N PHE A 397 -12.81 -21.51 14.03
CA PHE A 397 -14.11 -20.91 13.68
C PHE A 397 -15.01 -21.87 12.86
N SER A 398 -14.66 -23.15 12.76
CA SER A 398 -15.45 -24.15 12.02
C SER A 398 -16.88 -24.34 12.58
N ASN A 399 -17.11 -23.95 13.85
CA ASN A 399 -18.43 -24.00 14.51
C ASN A 399 -19.05 -22.59 14.65
N VAL A 400 -19.08 -21.84 13.58
CA VAL A 400 -19.66 -20.47 13.52
C VAL A 400 -21.11 -20.41 14.00
N ALA A 401 -21.88 -21.50 13.89
CA ALA A 401 -23.26 -21.59 14.32
C ALA A 401 -23.47 -21.38 15.84
N ASP A 402 -22.45 -21.63 16.65
CA ASP A 402 -22.51 -21.50 18.12
C ASP A 402 -22.06 -20.11 18.63
N LEU A 403 -21.63 -19.23 17.74
CA LEU A 403 -21.21 -17.88 18.11
C LEU A 403 -22.44 -16.98 18.28
N PRO A 404 -22.43 -16.06 19.28
CA PRO A 404 -23.51 -15.08 19.42
C PRO A 404 -23.74 -14.30 18.13
N GLU A 405 -25.00 -13.97 17.81
CA GLU A 405 -25.37 -13.21 16.59
C GLU A 405 -24.56 -11.92 16.40
N ASN A 406 -24.12 -11.31 17.52
CA ASN A 406 -23.29 -10.11 17.54
C ASN A 406 -21.78 -10.38 17.57
N HIS A 407 -21.34 -11.61 17.36
CA HIS A 407 -19.92 -11.93 17.28
C HIS A 407 -19.29 -11.32 16.02
N SER A 408 -18.06 -10.83 16.13
CA SER A 408 -17.37 -10.14 15.04
C SER A 408 -17.28 -10.97 13.74
N HIS A 409 -17.12 -12.28 13.85
CA HIS A 409 -17.09 -13.20 12.71
C HIS A 409 -18.41 -13.22 11.93
N ASN A 410 -19.56 -13.19 12.64
CA ASN A 410 -20.88 -13.19 12.00
C ASN A 410 -21.23 -11.86 11.32
N ILE A 411 -20.54 -10.77 11.69
CA ILE A 411 -20.82 -9.42 11.19
C ILE A 411 -19.87 -9.00 10.08
N LEU A 412 -18.60 -9.43 10.14
CA LEU A 412 -17.55 -9.00 9.22
C LEU A 412 -17.37 -9.93 8.00
N GLY A 413 -17.95 -11.14 8.08
CA GLY A 413 -17.75 -12.16 7.04
C GLY A 413 -16.30 -12.64 6.92
N ASP A 414 -16.05 -13.54 5.96
CA ASP A 414 -14.74 -14.14 5.72
C ASP A 414 -13.65 -13.15 5.22
N ASP A 415 -14.06 -11.99 4.71
CA ASP A 415 -13.15 -11.03 4.05
C ASP A 415 -12.22 -10.26 4.98
N MET A 416 -12.49 -10.22 6.30
CA MET A 416 -11.61 -9.57 7.26
C MET A 416 -10.65 -10.53 7.98
N MET A 417 -10.83 -11.84 7.79
CA MET A 417 -10.05 -12.87 8.46
C MET A 417 -8.98 -13.53 7.55
N ARG A 418 -8.88 -13.08 6.30
CA ARG A 418 -7.89 -13.55 5.31
C ARG A 418 -6.92 -12.37 4.97
#